data_583d84d84164cf0135c2ad2d266388c9
#
_entry.id   583d84d84164cf0135c2ad2d266388c9
#
_cell.length_a   1.000
_cell.length_b   1.000
_cell.length_c   1.000
_cell.angle_alpha   90.00
_cell.angle_beta   90.00
_cell.angle_gamma   90.00
#
_symmetry.space_group_name_H-M   'P 1'
#
loop_
_entity.id
_entity.type
_entity.pdbx_description
1 polymer ?
#
loop_
_entity_poly.entity_id
_entity_poly.type
_entity_poly.pdbx_seq_one_letter_code
_entity_poly.pdbx_strand_id
1 'polypeptide(L)'
;MENQISIFYIIKKIMDINAYQQQMEKAIAYLENEFKWMQVWRATTWLVENLNVETDYWTMKMNGIALITALDHSTIKIEPRDKSSSKHIANAIYEADLWVWVDNQGSHILVKVPQLTQERREQIAKNIKAMWEETKWNIRKVRQDAMNDTKKSFTAKEISEDEHKANESNIDELTKKMNSKIDEIVKAKSEEVLKV
;
A
#
# COMPACT_ATOMS: atom_id res chain seq x y z
N MET A 1 -36.88 -1.87 30.11
CA MET A 1 -35.96 -0.82 29.59
C MET A 1 -34.58 -0.81 30.28
N GLU A 2 -34.47 -1.19 31.56
CA GLU A 2 -33.18 -1.19 32.28
C GLU A 2 -32.18 -2.25 31.79
N ASN A 3 -32.63 -3.43 31.31
CA ASN A 3 -31.74 -4.48 30.85
C ASN A 3 -31.00 -4.19 29.52
N GLN A 4 -31.57 -3.38 28.64
CA GLN A 4 -30.91 -3.03 27.38
C GLN A 4 -29.80 -1.97 27.56
N ILE A 5 -29.99 -1.04 28.49
CA ILE A 5 -28.99 -0.04 28.84
C ILE A 5 -27.77 -0.70 29.50
N SER A 6 -28.00 -1.71 30.35
CA SER A 6 -26.95 -2.48 31.04
C SER A 6 -26.09 -3.28 30.04
N ILE A 7 -26.70 -3.94 29.04
CA ILE A 7 -26.00 -4.69 28.00
C ILE A 7 -25.18 -3.76 27.09
N PHE A 8 -25.71 -2.61 26.73
CA PHE A 8 -25.00 -1.59 25.94
C PHE A 8 -23.81 -0.99 26.72
N TYR A 9 -23.95 -0.82 28.04
CA TYR A 9 -22.89 -0.37 28.93
C TYR A 9 -21.80 -1.45 29.11
N ILE A 10 -22.17 -2.71 29.19
CA ILE A 10 -21.25 -3.84 29.31
C ILE A 10 -20.47 -4.05 28.01
N ILE A 11 -21.11 -3.92 26.83
CA ILE A 11 -20.45 -4.02 25.52
C ILE A 11 -19.45 -2.86 25.30
N LYS A 12 -19.75 -1.66 25.83
CA LYS A 12 -18.83 -0.50 25.78
C LYS A 12 -17.67 -0.61 26.78
N LYS A 13 -17.75 -1.54 27.72
CA LYS A 13 -16.80 -1.74 28.82
C LYS A 13 -15.66 -2.72 28.50
N ILE A 14 -15.81 -3.52 27.45
CA ILE A 14 -14.74 -4.38 26.94
C ILE A 14 -13.86 -3.49 26.06
N MET A 15 -12.58 -3.38 26.40
CA MET A 15 -11.61 -2.69 25.55
C MET A 15 -11.73 -3.23 24.12
N ASP A 16 -12.04 -2.37 23.17
CA ASP A 16 -12.23 -2.77 21.79
C ASP A 16 -10.86 -3.01 21.12
N ILE A 17 -10.29 -4.20 21.39
CA ILE A 17 -9.03 -4.65 20.79
C ILE A 17 -9.13 -4.60 19.26
N ASN A 18 -10.32 -4.79 18.69
CA ASN A 18 -10.54 -4.70 17.25
C ASN A 18 -10.29 -3.29 16.71
N ALA A 19 -10.60 -2.24 17.49
CA ALA A 19 -10.32 -0.86 17.08
C ALA A 19 -8.80 -0.61 16.95
N TYR A 20 -8.01 -1.12 17.89
CA TYR A 20 -6.53 -1.02 17.82
C TYR A 20 -5.96 -1.88 16.70
N GLN A 21 -6.51 -3.09 16.50
CA GLN A 21 -6.14 -3.93 15.36
C GLN A 21 -6.38 -3.21 14.04
N GLN A 22 -7.54 -2.60 13.84
CA GLN A 22 -7.85 -1.82 12.63
C GLN A 22 -6.91 -0.63 12.44
N GLN A 23 -6.48 0.04 13.51
CA GLN A 23 -5.50 1.13 13.41
C GLN A 23 -4.13 0.60 12.96
N MET A 24 -3.67 -0.52 13.52
CA MET A 24 -2.43 -1.17 13.10
C MET A 24 -2.51 -1.68 11.64
N GLU A 25 -3.64 -2.27 11.25
CA GLU A 25 -3.88 -2.72 9.87
C GLU A 25 -3.90 -1.56 8.86
N LYS A 26 -4.44 -0.39 9.24
CA LYS A 26 -4.36 0.82 8.40
C LYS A 26 -2.93 1.28 8.17
N ALA A 27 -2.07 1.21 9.20
CA ALA A 27 -0.66 1.56 9.05
C ALA A 27 0.07 0.60 8.09
N ILE A 28 -0.26 -0.70 8.16
CA ILE A 28 0.29 -1.70 7.23
C ILE A 28 -0.24 -1.49 5.81
N ALA A 29 -1.54 -1.24 5.65
CA ALA A 29 -2.14 -0.97 4.34
C ALA A 29 -1.54 0.29 3.67
N TYR A 30 -1.21 1.31 4.47
CA TYR A 30 -0.48 2.47 3.98
C TYR A 30 0.89 2.08 3.43
N LEU A 31 1.69 1.31 4.19
CA LEU A 31 2.99 0.79 3.75
C LEU A 31 2.87 -0.03 2.46
N GLU A 32 1.89 -0.93 2.36
CA GLU A 32 1.65 -1.74 1.17
C GLU A 32 1.31 -0.87 -0.06
N ASN A 33 0.54 0.20 0.13
CA ASN A 33 0.21 1.13 -0.95
C ASN A 33 1.44 1.94 -1.39
N GLU A 34 2.25 2.46 -0.46
CA GLU A 34 3.49 3.14 -0.81
C GLU A 34 4.44 2.20 -1.59
N PHE A 35 4.51 0.93 -1.22
CA PHE A 35 5.31 -0.05 -1.95
C PHE A 35 4.78 -0.36 -3.35
N LYS A 36 3.47 -0.21 -3.61
CA LYS A 36 2.91 -0.31 -4.97
C LYS A 36 3.40 0.83 -5.86
N TRP A 37 3.41 2.05 -5.34
CA TRP A 37 3.94 3.21 -6.08
C TRP A 37 5.44 3.10 -6.35
N MET A 38 6.20 2.41 -5.50
CA MET A 38 7.63 2.16 -5.72
C MET A 38 7.93 1.09 -6.80
N GLN A 39 6.92 0.45 -7.41
CA GLN A 39 7.09 -0.55 -8.49
C GLN A 39 7.31 0.05 -9.89
N VAL A 40 7.53 1.33 -9.99
CA VAL A 40 7.69 2.08 -11.27
C VAL A 40 8.88 1.59 -12.13
N TRP A 41 9.79 0.80 -11.58
CA TRP A 41 10.98 0.27 -12.30
C TRP A 41 10.76 -1.06 -13.01
N ARG A 42 9.58 -1.67 -12.94
CA ARG A 42 9.20 -2.84 -13.73
C ARG A 42 8.12 -2.48 -14.74
N ALA A 43 8.28 -2.95 -15.95
CA ALA A 43 7.28 -2.83 -16.99
C ALA A 43 6.06 -3.72 -16.67
N THR A 44 5.23 -3.27 -15.74
CA THR A 44 3.95 -3.92 -15.42
C THR A 44 2.82 -3.20 -16.15
N THR A 45 1.84 -3.95 -16.66
CA THR A 45 0.68 -3.37 -17.36
C THR A 45 -0.05 -2.35 -16.49
N TRP A 46 -0.06 -2.57 -15.16
CA TRP A 46 -0.66 -1.66 -14.19
C TRP A 46 -0.11 -0.22 -14.27
N LEU A 47 1.16 -0.05 -14.67
CA LEU A 47 1.81 1.25 -14.80
C LEU A 47 1.04 2.20 -15.72
N VAL A 48 0.44 1.66 -16.76
CA VAL A 48 -0.25 2.42 -17.82
C VAL A 48 -1.75 2.16 -17.91
N GLU A 49 -2.26 1.03 -17.40
CA GLU A 49 -3.67 0.61 -17.50
C GLU A 49 -4.66 1.65 -16.99
N ASN A 50 -4.31 2.33 -15.91
CA ASN A 50 -5.19 3.27 -15.21
C ASN A 50 -5.04 4.73 -15.67
N LEU A 51 -4.15 5.01 -16.62
CA LEU A 51 -3.99 6.36 -17.17
C LEU A 51 -5.25 6.76 -17.90
N ASN A 52 -5.67 8.01 -17.68
CA ASN A 52 -6.73 8.62 -18.44
C ASN A 52 -6.15 9.13 -19.77
N VAL A 53 -6.76 8.75 -20.87
CA VAL A 53 -6.40 9.20 -22.21
C VAL A 53 -7.49 10.12 -22.69
N GLU A 54 -7.13 11.37 -22.96
CA GLU A 54 -8.02 12.34 -23.59
C GLU A 54 -7.96 12.16 -25.10
N THR A 55 -9.10 11.82 -25.69
CA THR A 55 -9.30 11.79 -27.13
C THR A 55 -10.11 13.01 -27.54
N ASP A 56 -10.23 13.28 -28.83
CA ASP A 56 -10.97 14.45 -29.33
C ASP A 56 -12.44 14.51 -28.90
N TYR A 57 -13.01 13.37 -28.45
CA TYR A 57 -14.45 13.25 -28.14
C TYR A 57 -14.75 12.86 -26.69
N TRP A 58 -13.83 12.15 -26.00
CA TRP A 58 -14.03 11.66 -24.64
C TRP A 58 -12.73 11.32 -23.92
N THR A 59 -12.80 11.25 -22.61
CA THR A 59 -11.71 10.76 -21.76
C THR A 59 -12.03 9.32 -21.35
N MET A 60 -11.10 8.40 -21.59
CA MET A 60 -11.23 6.99 -21.22
C MET A 60 -9.95 6.48 -20.58
N LYS A 61 -10.07 5.41 -19.79
CA LYS A 61 -8.90 4.70 -19.29
C LYS A 61 -8.17 3.96 -20.42
N MET A 62 -6.85 3.90 -20.33
CA MET A 62 -5.98 3.26 -21.31
C MET A 62 -6.40 1.83 -21.65
N ASN A 63 -6.80 1.02 -20.65
CA ASN A 63 -7.25 -0.36 -20.84
C ASN A 63 -8.55 -0.46 -21.68
N GLY A 64 -9.35 0.60 -21.79
CA GLY A 64 -10.55 0.64 -22.62
C GLY A 64 -10.26 0.86 -24.10
N ILE A 65 -9.18 1.55 -24.44
CA ILE A 65 -8.85 1.97 -25.82
C ILE A 65 -7.68 1.22 -26.44
N ALA A 66 -6.89 0.51 -25.65
CA ALA A 66 -5.73 -0.24 -26.12
C ALA A 66 -5.59 -1.59 -25.43
N LEU A 67 -4.96 -2.53 -26.14
CA LEU A 67 -4.48 -3.80 -25.57
C LEU A 67 -3.07 -3.53 -25.00
N ILE A 68 -2.87 -3.85 -23.72
CA ILE A 68 -1.62 -3.63 -23.01
C ILE A 68 -1.00 -4.99 -22.69
N THR A 69 0.22 -5.19 -23.14
CA THR A 69 0.96 -6.46 -22.95
C THR A 69 2.39 -6.16 -22.48
N ALA A 70 2.82 -6.78 -21.39
CA ALA A 70 4.23 -6.74 -21.01
C ALA A 70 5.00 -7.75 -21.89
N LEU A 71 5.95 -7.26 -22.68
CA LEU A 71 6.82 -8.10 -23.51
C LEU A 71 7.93 -8.72 -22.68
N ASP A 72 8.52 -7.93 -21.79
CA ASP A 72 9.56 -8.32 -20.86
C ASP A 72 9.48 -7.46 -19.58
N HIS A 73 10.42 -7.62 -18.65
CA HIS A 73 10.47 -6.87 -17.40
C HIS A 73 10.78 -5.38 -17.56
N SER A 74 11.16 -4.92 -18.75
CA SER A 74 11.51 -3.54 -19.05
C SER A 74 10.65 -2.90 -20.15
N THR A 75 9.84 -3.68 -20.87
CA THR A 75 9.11 -3.21 -22.05
C THR A 75 7.63 -3.57 -21.99
N ILE A 76 6.78 -2.57 -22.14
CA ILE A 76 5.33 -2.71 -22.30
C ILE A 76 4.98 -2.37 -23.76
N LYS A 77 4.18 -3.21 -24.39
CA LYS A 77 3.59 -2.97 -25.71
C LYS A 77 2.14 -2.54 -25.53
N ILE A 78 1.78 -1.43 -26.13
CA ILE A 78 0.43 -0.90 -26.14
C ILE A 78 -0.06 -0.90 -27.59
N GLU A 79 -1.11 -1.66 -27.87
CA GLU A 79 -1.73 -1.76 -29.18
C GLU A 79 -3.06 -1.00 -29.16
N PRO A 80 -3.15 0.20 -29.74
CA PRO A 80 -4.40 0.95 -29.85
C PRO A 80 -5.42 0.15 -30.65
N ARG A 81 -6.68 0.13 -30.21
CA ARG A 81 -7.79 -0.46 -30.99
C ARG A 81 -8.06 0.36 -32.23
N ASP A 82 -7.88 1.68 -32.14
CA ASP A 82 -7.92 2.61 -33.25
C ASP A 82 -6.56 3.31 -33.40
N LYS A 83 -5.97 3.22 -34.59
CA LYS A 83 -4.68 3.81 -34.91
C LYS A 83 -4.66 5.34 -34.74
N SER A 84 -5.79 6.00 -34.89
CA SER A 84 -5.93 7.45 -34.66
C SER A 84 -5.64 7.83 -33.21
N SER A 85 -5.95 6.95 -32.25
CA SER A 85 -5.72 7.17 -30.83
C SER A 85 -4.25 7.04 -30.41
N SER A 86 -3.35 6.59 -31.28
CA SER A 86 -1.93 6.37 -30.96
C SER A 86 -1.24 7.62 -30.41
N LYS A 87 -1.54 8.81 -31.00
CA LYS A 87 -0.96 10.09 -30.54
C LYS A 87 -1.49 10.47 -29.15
N HIS A 88 -2.78 10.31 -28.91
CA HIS A 88 -3.42 10.62 -27.62
C HIS A 88 -2.88 9.73 -26.50
N ILE A 89 -2.67 8.44 -26.80
CA ILE A 89 -2.08 7.49 -25.88
C ILE A 89 -0.63 7.88 -25.53
N ALA A 90 0.19 8.23 -26.53
CA ALA A 90 1.56 8.67 -26.28
C ALA A 90 1.60 9.96 -25.44
N ASN A 91 0.74 10.93 -25.72
CA ASN A 91 0.63 12.18 -24.96
C ASN A 91 0.24 11.91 -23.51
N ALA A 92 -0.76 11.07 -23.26
CA ALA A 92 -1.19 10.70 -21.92
C ALA A 92 -0.07 10.05 -21.09
N ILE A 93 0.82 9.28 -21.73
CA ILE A 93 1.97 8.69 -21.05
C ILE A 93 3.03 9.75 -20.74
N TYR A 94 3.27 10.72 -21.65
CA TYR A 94 4.17 11.84 -21.39
C TYR A 94 3.67 12.75 -20.27
N GLU A 95 2.38 13.07 -20.25
CA GLU A 95 1.76 13.91 -19.21
C GLU A 95 1.77 13.24 -17.83
N ALA A 96 1.74 11.91 -17.79
CA ALA A 96 1.81 11.15 -16.54
C ALA A 96 3.20 11.16 -15.89
N ASP A 97 4.24 11.68 -16.54
CA ASP A 97 5.63 11.81 -16.05
C ASP A 97 6.17 10.52 -15.37
N LEU A 98 5.96 9.39 -16.02
CA LEU A 98 6.28 8.06 -15.48
C LEU A 98 7.76 7.67 -15.59
N TRP A 99 8.64 8.60 -16.04
CA TRP A 99 10.08 8.32 -16.25
C TRP A 99 10.33 7.12 -17.17
N VAL A 100 9.54 7.01 -18.22
CA VAL A 100 9.62 5.94 -19.23
C VAL A 100 9.98 6.51 -20.61
N TRP A 101 10.58 5.67 -21.45
CA TRP A 101 10.81 6.01 -22.85
C TRP A 101 9.64 5.52 -23.69
N VAL A 102 9.04 6.42 -24.49
CA VAL A 102 7.89 6.11 -25.34
C VAL A 102 8.36 6.12 -26.79
N ASP A 103 8.22 4.97 -27.46
CA ASP A 103 8.48 4.81 -28.88
C ASP A 103 7.15 4.52 -29.60
N ASN A 104 6.62 5.53 -30.29
CA ASN A 104 5.35 5.42 -31.02
C ASN A 104 5.62 5.02 -32.47
N GLN A 105 5.31 3.79 -32.83
CA GLN A 105 5.48 3.24 -34.20
C GLN A 105 4.17 3.35 -35.03
N GLY A 106 3.17 4.09 -34.57
CA GLY A 106 1.89 4.28 -35.26
C GLY A 106 0.91 3.11 -35.11
N SER A 107 1.36 1.87 -35.34
CA SER A 107 0.54 0.66 -35.17
C SER A 107 0.53 0.17 -33.72
N HIS A 108 1.58 0.44 -32.98
CA HIS A 108 1.75 0.13 -31.56
C HIS A 108 2.74 1.11 -30.92
N ILE A 109 2.70 1.17 -29.60
CA ILE A 109 3.56 2.01 -28.79
C ILE A 109 4.37 1.10 -27.87
N LEU A 110 5.70 1.26 -27.88
CA LEU A 110 6.58 0.58 -26.96
C LEU A 110 6.96 1.54 -25.81
N VAL A 111 6.65 1.14 -24.61
CA VAL A 111 7.02 1.88 -23.40
C VAL A 111 8.15 1.13 -22.72
N LYS A 112 9.34 1.73 -22.70
CA LYS A 112 10.53 1.15 -22.08
C LYS A 112 10.77 1.79 -20.71
N VAL A 113 10.82 0.98 -19.68
CA VAL A 113 11.18 1.37 -18.32
C VAL A 113 12.71 1.28 -18.20
N PRO A 114 13.42 2.38 -17.88
CA PRO A 114 14.85 2.35 -17.72
C PRO A 114 15.25 1.46 -16.55
N GLN A 115 16.35 0.72 -16.70
CA GLN A 115 16.88 -0.09 -15.60
C GLN A 115 17.38 0.83 -14.49
N LEU A 116 17.16 0.40 -13.24
CA LEU A 116 17.66 1.11 -12.08
C LEU A 116 19.19 1.08 -12.04
N THR A 117 19.79 2.26 -11.90
CA THR A 117 21.22 2.36 -11.57
C THR A 117 21.46 1.83 -10.15
N GLN A 118 22.69 1.44 -9.85
CA GLN A 118 23.08 1.00 -8.51
C GLN A 118 22.74 2.06 -7.44
N GLU A 119 23.05 3.33 -7.72
CA GLU A 119 22.75 4.45 -6.84
C GLU A 119 21.25 4.57 -6.54
N ARG A 120 20.41 4.38 -7.56
CA ARG A 120 18.95 4.45 -7.41
C ARG A 120 18.41 3.29 -6.58
N ARG A 121 18.96 2.09 -6.74
CA ARG A 121 18.61 0.92 -5.90
C ARG A 121 18.94 1.17 -4.43
N GLU A 122 20.10 1.75 -4.15
CA GLU A 122 20.51 2.09 -2.78
C GLU A 122 19.59 3.16 -2.17
N GLN A 123 19.18 4.16 -2.97
CA GLN A 123 18.22 5.17 -2.52
C GLN A 123 16.86 4.55 -2.20
N ILE A 124 16.37 3.64 -3.04
CA ILE A 124 15.10 2.93 -2.81
C ILE A 124 15.21 2.06 -1.54
N ALA A 125 16.32 1.35 -1.35
CA ALA A 125 16.55 0.55 -0.14
C ALA A 125 16.53 1.42 1.14
N LYS A 126 17.11 2.61 1.09
CA LYS A 126 17.03 3.59 2.20
C LYS A 126 15.60 4.04 2.46
N ASN A 127 14.82 4.32 1.40
CA ASN A 127 13.43 4.72 1.54
C ASN A 127 12.57 3.60 2.13
N ILE A 128 12.76 2.34 1.68
CA ILE A 128 12.09 1.16 2.25
C ILE A 128 12.37 1.05 3.75
N LYS A 129 13.63 1.23 4.16
CA LYS A 129 14.03 1.18 5.56
C LYS A 129 13.39 2.31 6.38
N ALA A 130 13.33 3.52 5.85
CA ALA A 130 12.69 4.65 6.51
C ALA A 130 11.19 4.39 6.72
N MET A 131 10.47 3.90 5.71
CA MET A 131 9.06 3.54 5.80
C MET A 131 8.80 2.39 6.77
N TRP A 132 9.69 1.41 6.84
CA TRP A 132 9.65 0.34 7.83
C TRP A 132 9.74 0.86 9.26
N GLU A 133 10.70 1.76 9.52
CA GLU A 133 10.88 2.37 10.84
C GLU A 133 9.67 3.22 11.24
N GLU A 134 9.13 4.01 10.33
CA GLU A 134 7.93 4.82 10.53
C GLU A 134 6.71 3.95 10.85
N THR A 135 6.49 2.88 10.07
CA THR A 135 5.37 1.96 10.31
C THR A 135 5.51 1.27 11.65
N LYS A 136 6.69 0.80 12.03
CA LYS A 136 6.95 0.22 13.36
C LYS A 136 6.75 1.22 14.49
N TRP A 137 7.09 2.48 14.26
CA TRP A 137 6.81 3.55 15.22
C TRP A 137 5.29 3.75 15.42
N ASN A 138 4.52 3.76 14.34
CA ASN A 138 3.06 3.85 14.40
C ASN A 138 2.45 2.66 15.18
N ILE A 139 2.91 1.43 14.92
CA ILE A 139 2.47 0.25 15.69
C ILE A 139 2.80 0.40 17.18
N ARG A 140 4.01 0.86 17.52
CA ARG A 140 4.40 1.11 18.93
C ARG A 140 3.53 2.15 19.59
N LYS A 141 3.16 3.22 18.86
CA LYS A 141 2.26 4.25 19.36
C LYS A 141 0.87 3.69 19.67
N VAL A 142 0.26 2.95 18.73
CA VAL A 142 -1.05 2.31 18.94
C VAL A 142 -1.01 1.32 20.11
N ARG A 143 0.07 0.53 20.25
CA ARG A 143 0.27 -0.35 21.42
C ARG A 143 0.30 0.45 22.72
N GLN A 144 1.04 1.56 22.75
CA GLN A 144 1.14 2.41 23.94
C GLN A 144 -0.22 3.01 24.33
N ASP A 145 -1.00 3.45 23.34
CA ASP A 145 -2.34 3.99 23.57
C ASP A 145 -3.27 2.89 24.14
N ALA A 146 -3.25 1.68 23.57
CA ALA A 146 -4.00 0.53 24.07
C ALA A 146 -3.62 0.16 25.51
N MET A 147 -2.31 0.11 25.84
CA MET A 147 -1.83 -0.17 27.19
C MET A 147 -2.27 0.91 28.19
N ASN A 148 -2.21 2.17 27.78
CA ASN A 148 -2.65 3.28 28.63
C ASN A 148 -4.16 3.22 28.91
N ASP A 149 -4.96 2.86 27.92
CA ASP A 149 -6.41 2.78 28.09
C ASP A 149 -6.80 1.57 28.94
N THR A 150 -6.14 0.43 28.78
CA THR A 150 -6.29 -0.74 29.67
C THR A 150 -5.96 -0.37 31.13
N LYS A 151 -4.85 0.38 31.33
CA LYS A 151 -4.44 0.84 32.67
C LYS A 151 -5.43 1.82 33.29
N LYS A 152 -6.00 2.74 32.48
CA LYS A 152 -7.05 3.67 32.95
C LYS A 152 -8.30 2.91 33.41
N SER A 153 -8.77 1.93 32.62
CA SER A 153 -9.93 1.12 32.97
C SER A 153 -9.70 0.30 34.25
N PHE A 154 -8.49 -0.24 34.44
CA PHE A 154 -8.11 -0.92 35.68
C PHE A 154 -8.09 0.05 36.88
N THR A 155 -7.49 1.24 36.74
CA THR A 155 -7.45 2.25 37.81
C THR A 155 -8.85 2.75 38.18
N ALA A 156 -9.74 2.85 37.19
CA ALA A 156 -11.15 3.21 37.37
C ALA A 156 -11.98 2.05 37.98
N LYS A 157 -11.36 0.88 38.26
CA LYS A 157 -12.02 -0.36 38.73
C LYS A 157 -13.13 -0.85 37.79
N GLU A 158 -13.00 -0.59 36.52
CA GLU A 158 -13.95 -1.02 35.49
C GLU A 158 -13.69 -2.47 35.06
N ILE A 159 -12.44 -2.92 35.12
CA ILE A 159 -11.98 -4.29 34.83
C ILE A 159 -11.27 -4.90 36.02
N SER A 160 -11.30 -6.23 36.10
CA SER A 160 -10.57 -7.01 37.11
C SER A 160 -9.08 -7.08 36.80
N GLU A 161 -8.29 -7.54 37.78
CA GLU A 161 -6.84 -7.74 37.56
C GLU A 161 -6.56 -8.81 36.49
N ASP A 162 -7.37 -9.87 36.46
CA ASP A 162 -7.23 -10.97 35.50
C ASP A 162 -7.57 -10.47 34.08
N GLU A 163 -8.63 -9.65 33.93
CA GLU A 163 -8.96 -9.02 32.65
C GLU A 163 -7.88 -8.03 32.20
N HIS A 164 -7.30 -7.27 33.12
CA HIS A 164 -6.20 -6.37 32.81
C HIS A 164 -5.00 -7.15 32.23
N LYS A 165 -4.57 -8.21 32.91
CA LYS A 165 -3.46 -9.08 32.44
C LYS A 165 -3.76 -9.76 31.11
N ALA A 166 -5.01 -10.22 30.91
CA ALA A 166 -5.43 -10.81 29.65
C ALA A 166 -5.39 -9.79 28.50
N ASN A 167 -5.85 -8.56 28.75
CA ASN A 167 -5.80 -7.49 27.75
C ASN A 167 -4.36 -7.10 27.39
N GLU A 168 -3.46 -6.98 28.37
CA GLU A 168 -2.03 -6.73 28.11
C GLU A 168 -1.42 -7.82 27.22
N SER A 169 -1.68 -9.11 27.56
CA SER A 169 -1.20 -10.24 26.76
C SER A 169 -1.73 -10.20 25.33
N ASN A 170 -3.02 -9.92 25.14
CA ASN A 170 -3.65 -9.81 23.83
C ASN A 170 -3.06 -8.67 22.99
N ILE A 171 -2.80 -7.50 23.62
CA ILE A 171 -2.16 -6.36 22.96
C ILE A 171 -0.75 -6.73 22.50
N ASP A 172 0.02 -7.42 23.34
CA ASP A 172 1.38 -7.84 23.03
C ASP A 172 1.41 -8.89 21.90
N GLU A 173 0.51 -9.85 21.91
CA GLU A 173 0.37 -10.85 20.85
C GLU A 173 -0.03 -10.18 19.51
N LEU A 174 -1.00 -9.28 19.54
CA LEU A 174 -1.41 -8.50 18.37
C LEU A 174 -0.24 -7.70 17.81
N THR A 175 0.49 -6.99 18.67
CA THR A 175 1.66 -6.19 18.28
C THR A 175 2.74 -7.06 17.65
N LYS A 176 3.01 -8.23 18.21
CA LYS A 176 3.99 -9.19 17.71
C LYS A 176 3.61 -9.71 16.32
N LYS A 177 2.33 -10.06 16.14
CA LYS A 177 1.77 -10.50 14.86
C LYS A 177 1.89 -9.40 13.79
N MET A 178 1.56 -8.15 14.12
CA MET A 178 1.64 -7.03 13.18
C MET A 178 3.10 -6.70 12.81
N ASN A 179 4.03 -6.74 13.77
CA ASN A 179 5.45 -6.55 13.49
C ASN A 179 6.00 -7.64 12.56
N SER A 180 5.66 -8.91 12.78
CA SER A 180 6.07 -10.00 11.88
C SER A 180 5.56 -9.78 10.46
N LYS A 181 4.30 -9.36 10.30
CA LYS A 181 3.72 -9.04 8.99
C LYS A 181 4.47 -7.91 8.28
N ILE A 182 4.82 -6.84 9.01
CA ILE A 182 5.63 -5.73 8.45
C ILE A 182 6.99 -6.24 8.00
N ASP A 183 7.67 -7.04 8.81
CA ASP A 183 9.00 -7.56 8.49
C ASP A 183 8.98 -8.46 7.24
N GLU A 184 7.93 -9.28 7.06
CA GLU A 184 7.72 -10.10 5.87
C GLU A 184 7.51 -9.23 4.61
N ILE A 185 6.64 -8.22 4.68
CA ILE A 185 6.36 -7.31 3.56
C ILE A 185 7.63 -6.55 3.15
N VAL A 186 8.38 -6.02 4.11
CA VAL A 186 9.61 -5.27 3.86
C VAL A 186 10.71 -6.17 3.31
N LYS A 187 10.87 -7.38 3.84
CA LYS A 187 11.83 -8.37 3.34
C LYS A 187 11.54 -8.73 1.89
N ALA A 188 10.29 -9.07 1.56
CA ALA A 188 9.88 -9.39 0.20
C ALA A 188 10.18 -8.23 -0.76
N LYS A 189 9.87 -6.98 -0.34
CA LYS A 189 10.14 -5.79 -1.16
C LYS A 189 11.62 -5.50 -1.34
N SER A 190 12.42 -5.67 -0.32
CA SER A 190 13.87 -5.48 -0.39
C SER A 190 14.52 -6.50 -1.33
N GLU A 191 14.09 -7.77 -1.27
CA GLU A 191 14.57 -8.81 -2.19
C GLU A 191 14.16 -8.53 -3.63
N GLU A 192 12.95 -8.00 -3.85
CA GLU A 192 12.49 -7.61 -5.17
C GLU A 192 13.39 -6.53 -5.80
N VAL A 193 13.75 -5.49 -5.03
CA VAL A 193 14.63 -4.40 -5.51
C VAL A 193 16.05 -4.88 -5.80
N LEU A 194 16.55 -5.87 -5.07
CA LEU A 194 17.90 -6.39 -5.24
C LEU A 194 18.02 -7.42 -6.37
N LYS A 195 16.94 -8.11 -6.73
CA LYS A 195 16.95 -9.20 -7.73
C LYS A 195 16.81 -8.74 -9.19
N VAL A 196 16.72 -7.45 -9.47
CA VAL A 196 16.55 -6.88 -10.83
C VAL A 196 17.89 -6.60 -11.49
#